data_f3e77a75a9370306ca6ae5b88e8a68f2
#
_entry.id   f3e77a75a9370306ca6ae5b88e8a68f2
#
_cell.length_a   1.000
_cell.length_b   1.000
_cell.length_c   1.000
_cell.angle_alpha   90.00
_cell.angle_beta   90.00
_cell.angle_gamma   90.00
#
_symmetry.space_group_name_H-M   'P 1'
#
loop_
_entity.id
_entity.type
_entity.pdbx_description
1 polymer ?
#
loop_
_entity_poly.entity_id
_entity_poly.type
_entity_poly.pdbx_seq_one_letter_code
_entity_poly.pdbx_strand_id
1 'polypeptide(L)'
;MMFCPGSKNSWAIGKYLEFLRFGTTFKMEEILAQISIHCKNFAGFSAFHADIKRDEATSIVTSVPNIEYLGLRYSNIDRESLLMILKGYKKLVYFDVRNCKGFNLGDDEILKLASHIKTFEDKGLHLTT
;
A
#
# COMPACT_ATOMS: atom_id res chain seq x y z
N MET A 1 13.33 8.11 -8.63
CA MET A 1 12.14 8.34 -9.42
C MET A 1 11.69 7.05 -10.08
N MET A 2 10.43 6.88 -10.14
CA MET A 2 9.93 5.71 -10.80
C MET A 2 9.97 5.87 -12.31
N PHE A 3 9.92 4.78 -13.01
CA PHE A 3 9.91 4.82 -14.46
C PHE A 3 8.60 5.41 -14.97
N CYS A 4 8.61 5.85 -16.21
CA CYS A 4 7.45 6.48 -16.83
C CYS A 4 6.62 5.44 -17.57
N PRO A 5 5.39 5.19 -17.16
CA PRO A 5 4.60 4.16 -17.83
C PRO A 5 4.14 4.54 -19.23
N GLY A 6 4.31 5.79 -19.63
CA GLY A 6 3.95 6.17 -20.98
C GLY A 6 4.95 5.75 -22.04
N SER A 7 6.12 5.30 -21.66
CA SER A 7 7.13 4.87 -22.60
C SER A 7 6.96 3.41 -22.95
N LYS A 8 7.06 3.08 -24.21
CA LYS A 8 6.99 1.69 -24.64
C LYS A 8 8.05 0.83 -23.96
N ASN A 9 9.25 1.38 -23.87
CA ASN A 9 10.36 0.64 -23.27
C ASN A 9 10.15 0.45 -21.79
N SER A 10 9.46 1.39 -21.15
CA SER A 10 9.16 1.26 -19.73
C SER A 10 8.33 0.03 -19.46
N TRP A 11 7.36 -0.26 -20.33
CA TRP A 11 6.51 -1.42 -20.11
C TRP A 11 7.20 -2.73 -20.47
N ALA A 12 8.16 -2.72 -21.38
CA ALA A 12 8.96 -3.89 -21.61
C ALA A 12 9.74 -4.27 -20.35
N ILE A 13 10.22 -3.26 -19.63
CA ILE A 13 10.87 -3.47 -18.33
C ILE A 13 9.83 -3.72 -17.26
N GLY A 14 8.71 -3.00 -17.32
CA GLY A 14 7.69 -3.04 -16.30
C GLY A 14 7.03 -4.38 -16.11
N LYS A 15 6.99 -5.22 -17.13
CA LYS A 15 6.35 -6.51 -16.97
C LYS A 15 7.11 -7.41 -15.99
N TYR A 16 8.35 -7.07 -15.70
CA TYR A 16 9.15 -7.77 -14.69
C TYR A 16 9.17 -7.02 -13.37
N LEU A 17 8.46 -5.90 -13.28
CA LEU A 17 8.45 -5.11 -12.06
C LEU A 17 7.70 -5.86 -10.97
N GLU A 18 8.37 -6.04 -9.84
CA GLU A 18 7.77 -6.71 -8.69
C GLU A 18 7.50 -5.76 -7.53
N PHE A 19 8.20 -4.64 -7.49
CA PHE A 19 8.09 -3.74 -6.36
C PHE A 19 8.31 -2.31 -6.80
N LEU A 20 7.55 -1.38 -6.22
CA LEU A 20 7.63 0.03 -6.56
C LEU A 20 7.53 0.88 -5.31
N ARG A 21 8.17 2.04 -5.32
CA ARG A 21 8.18 2.95 -4.21
C ARG A 21 7.75 4.34 -4.70
N PHE A 22 6.79 4.93 -3.99
CA PHE A 22 6.30 6.28 -4.31
C PHE A 22 6.72 7.25 -3.22
N GLY A 23 6.96 8.51 -3.60
CA GLY A 23 7.20 9.55 -2.61
C GLY A 23 5.93 10.17 -2.08
N THR A 24 4.85 10.12 -2.83
CA THR A 24 3.55 10.68 -2.42
C THR A 24 2.45 9.90 -3.10
N THR A 25 1.19 10.30 -2.87
CA THR A 25 0.07 9.68 -3.56
C THR A 25 -0.27 10.36 -4.89
N PHE A 26 0.58 11.29 -5.33
CA PHE A 26 0.31 11.97 -6.58
C PHE A 26 0.16 10.95 -7.70
N LYS A 27 -0.99 10.94 -8.34
CA LYS A 27 -1.32 10.04 -9.45
C LYS A 27 -1.19 8.56 -9.10
N MET A 28 -1.30 8.22 -7.82
CA MET A 28 -1.17 6.84 -7.41
C MET A 28 -2.20 5.95 -8.09
N GLU A 29 -3.43 6.41 -8.20
CA GLU A 29 -4.49 5.62 -8.82
C GLU A 29 -4.18 5.28 -10.26
N GLU A 30 -3.67 6.26 -11.01
CA GLU A 30 -3.30 6.04 -12.40
C GLU A 30 -2.14 5.07 -12.53
N ILE A 31 -1.16 5.22 -11.66
CA ILE A 31 0.02 4.37 -11.70
C ILE A 31 -0.35 2.92 -11.36
N LEU A 32 -1.15 2.73 -10.33
CA LEU A 32 -1.56 1.39 -9.94
C LEU A 32 -2.43 0.73 -11.01
N ALA A 33 -3.26 1.51 -11.68
CA ALA A 33 -4.07 0.97 -12.77
C ALA A 33 -3.17 0.45 -13.91
N GLN A 34 -2.12 1.19 -14.24
CA GLN A 34 -1.20 0.75 -15.27
C GLN A 34 -0.42 -0.48 -14.83
N ILE A 35 -0.02 -0.52 -13.57
CA ILE A 35 0.68 -1.69 -13.03
C ILE A 35 -0.20 -2.92 -13.14
N SER A 36 -1.48 -2.80 -12.83
CA SER A 36 -2.39 -3.94 -12.87
C SER A 36 -2.53 -4.51 -14.28
N ILE A 37 -2.36 -3.67 -15.29
CA ILE A 37 -2.45 -4.13 -16.67
C ILE A 37 -1.15 -4.76 -17.14
N HIS A 38 -0.03 -4.19 -16.79
CA HIS A 38 1.25 -4.51 -17.42
C HIS A 38 2.22 -5.30 -16.56
N CYS A 39 2.05 -5.33 -15.25
CA CYS A 39 3.03 -5.93 -14.36
C CYS A 39 2.44 -7.17 -13.69
N LYS A 40 2.60 -8.30 -14.32
CA LYS A 40 1.93 -9.53 -13.90
C LYS A 40 2.44 -10.08 -12.57
N ASN A 41 3.71 -9.84 -12.28
CA ASN A 41 4.33 -10.39 -11.08
C ASN A 41 4.50 -9.36 -9.98
N PHE A 42 3.72 -8.29 -10.03
CA PHE A 42 3.86 -7.22 -9.06
C PHE A 42 3.53 -7.74 -7.65
N ALA A 43 4.48 -7.60 -6.74
CA ALA A 43 4.37 -8.18 -5.41
C ALA A 43 4.10 -7.15 -4.32
N GLY A 44 4.40 -5.87 -4.56
CA GLY A 44 4.15 -4.89 -3.52
C GLY A 44 4.65 -3.51 -3.84
N PHE A 45 4.26 -2.55 -2.99
CA PHE A 45 4.74 -1.19 -3.15
C PHE A 45 4.78 -0.48 -1.80
N SER A 46 5.50 0.63 -1.77
CA SER A 46 5.54 1.54 -0.63
C SER A 46 5.21 2.94 -1.10
N ALA A 47 4.40 3.64 -0.33
CA ALA A 47 4.11 5.04 -0.55
C ALA A 47 4.31 5.77 0.77
N PHE A 48 5.07 6.87 0.73
CA PHE A 48 5.37 7.65 1.94
C PHE A 48 4.65 8.98 1.86
N HIS A 49 4.23 9.48 3.02
CA HIS A 49 3.57 10.78 3.10
C HIS A 49 2.34 10.85 2.21
N ALA A 50 1.64 9.73 2.13
CA ALA A 50 0.43 9.63 1.33
C ALA A 50 -0.78 10.08 2.13
N ASP A 51 -1.83 10.43 1.43
CA ASP A 51 -3.11 10.76 2.05
C ASP A 51 -4.10 9.71 1.55
N ILE A 52 -4.31 8.70 2.36
CA ILE A 52 -5.08 7.53 1.96
C ILE A 52 -6.50 7.68 2.46
N LYS A 53 -7.38 8.08 1.58
CA LYS A 53 -8.80 8.18 1.86
C LYS A 53 -9.50 7.02 1.16
N ARG A 54 -10.82 7.04 1.19
CA ARG A 54 -11.59 5.93 0.65
C ARG A 54 -11.25 5.63 -0.82
N ASP A 55 -11.08 6.67 -1.63
CA ASP A 55 -10.79 6.46 -3.04
C ASP A 55 -9.43 5.81 -3.25
N GLU A 56 -8.43 6.27 -2.50
CA GLU A 56 -7.10 5.69 -2.59
C GLU A 56 -7.10 4.25 -2.09
N ALA A 57 -7.77 4.00 -0.98
CA ALA A 57 -7.83 2.64 -0.43
C ALA A 57 -8.52 1.69 -1.41
N THR A 58 -9.62 2.14 -2.01
CA THR A 58 -10.33 1.35 -3.00
C THR A 58 -9.43 1.05 -4.19
N SER A 59 -8.73 2.05 -4.67
CA SER A 59 -7.83 1.90 -5.80
C SER A 59 -6.73 0.90 -5.52
N ILE A 60 -6.14 0.98 -4.34
CA ILE A 60 -5.09 0.04 -3.92
C ILE A 60 -5.61 -1.39 -3.98
N VAL A 61 -6.72 -1.63 -3.33
CA VAL A 61 -7.25 -2.99 -3.21
C VAL A 61 -7.72 -3.55 -4.55
N THR A 62 -8.32 -2.70 -5.37
CA THR A 62 -8.87 -3.18 -6.64
C THR A 62 -7.84 -3.31 -7.74
N SER A 63 -6.83 -2.42 -7.74
CA SER A 63 -5.84 -2.44 -8.80
C SER A 63 -4.77 -3.51 -8.60
N VAL A 64 -4.36 -3.74 -7.36
CA VAL A 64 -3.29 -4.70 -7.09
C VAL A 64 -3.70 -5.64 -5.96
N PRO A 65 -4.70 -6.48 -6.19
CA PRO A 65 -5.29 -7.29 -5.12
C PRO A 65 -4.42 -8.44 -4.63
N ASN A 66 -3.39 -8.77 -5.35
CA ASN A 66 -2.56 -9.94 -5.04
C ASN A 66 -1.20 -9.59 -4.47
N ILE A 67 -0.97 -8.34 -4.07
CA ILE A 67 0.32 -7.99 -3.52
C ILE A 67 0.48 -8.62 -2.14
N GLU A 68 1.73 -8.87 -1.79
CA GLU A 68 2.10 -9.44 -0.51
C GLU A 68 2.76 -8.43 0.42
N TYR A 69 3.13 -7.28 -0.11
CA TYR A 69 3.90 -6.29 0.61
C TYR A 69 3.31 -4.91 0.38
N LEU A 70 2.96 -4.21 1.46
CA LEU A 70 2.42 -2.86 1.38
C LEU A 70 3.03 -1.99 2.46
N GLY A 71 3.65 -0.88 2.06
CA GLY A 71 4.23 0.06 3.00
C GLY A 71 3.59 1.42 2.83
N LEU A 72 3.12 1.99 3.93
CA LEU A 72 2.45 3.30 3.90
C LEU A 72 2.96 4.19 5.04
N ARG A 73 4.24 4.13 5.32
CA ARG A 73 4.80 4.90 6.45
C ARG A 73 4.61 6.40 6.27
N TYR A 74 4.44 7.09 7.39
CA TYR A 74 4.32 8.55 7.46
C TYR A 74 3.09 9.07 6.71
N SER A 75 2.08 8.25 6.54
CA SER A 75 0.89 8.62 5.78
C SER A 75 -0.26 8.96 6.69
N ASN A 76 -1.27 9.61 6.15
CA ASN A 76 -2.56 9.80 6.81
C ASN A 76 -3.51 8.77 6.26
N ILE A 77 -4.05 7.92 7.14
CA ILE A 77 -4.98 6.88 6.76
C ILE A 77 -6.11 6.91 7.77
N ASP A 78 -7.33 7.24 7.34
CA ASP A 78 -8.41 7.20 8.30
C ASP A 78 -8.81 5.76 8.60
N ARG A 79 -9.55 5.58 9.67
CA ARG A 79 -9.90 4.26 10.15
C ARG A 79 -10.64 3.42 9.10
N GLU A 80 -11.58 4.05 8.41
CA GLU A 80 -12.38 3.34 7.41
C GLU A 80 -11.51 2.86 6.25
N SER A 81 -10.59 3.69 5.81
CA SER A 81 -9.70 3.31 4.72
C SER A 81 -8.77 2.19 5.13
N LEU A 82 -8.25 2.24 6.35
CA LEU A 82 -7.39 1.18 6.85
C LEU A 82 -8.15 -0.14 6.95
N LEU A 83 -9.37 -0.10 7.48
CA LEU A 83 -10.19 -1.30 7.56
C LEU A 83 -10.49 -1.88 6.18
N MET A 84 -10.74 -1.00 5.21
CA MET A 84 -10.99 -1.45 3.84
C MET A 84 -9.78 -2.20 3.28
N ILE A 85 -8.59 -1.68 3.51
CA ILE A 85 -7.36 -2.34 3.06
C ILE A 85 -7.20 -3.70 3.75
N LEU A 86 -7.37 -3.72 5.06
CA LEU A 86 -7.21 -4.96 5.82
C LEU A 86 -8.22 -6.02 5.42
N LYS A 87 -9.45 -5.61 5.13
CA LYS A 87 -10.48 -6.55 4.71
C LYS A 87 -10.30 -7.00 3.27
N GLY A 88 -9.75 -6.12 2.45
CA GLY A 88 -9.63 -6.39 1.03
C GLY A 88 -8.48 -7.28 0.65
N TYR A 89 -7.42 -7.30 1.44
CA TYR A 89 -6.24 -8.08 1.12
C TYR A 89 -6.23 -9.41 1.85
N LYS A 90 -6.21 -10.48 1.09
CA LYS A 90 -6.16 -11.83 1.65
C LYS A 90 -4.76 -12.43 1.63
N LYS A 91 -3.91 -11.91 0.76
CA LYS A 91 -2.57 -12.48 0.58
C LYS A 91 -1.46 -11.61 1.16
N LEU A 92 -1.82 -10.53 1.81
CA LEU A 92 -0.82 -9.60 2.33
C LEU A 92 -0.01 -10.26 3.43
N VAL A 93 1.30 -10.22 3.30
CA VAL A 93 2.24 -10.83 4.23
C VAL A 93 2.90 -9.79 5.11
N TYR A 94 3.16 -8.61 4.56
CA TYR A 94 3.83 -7.53 5.27
C TYR A 94 3.07 -6.23 5.04
N PHE A 95 2.74 -5.55 6.11
CA PHE A 95 2.04 -4.28 6.03
C PHE A 95 2.67 -3.30 7.03
N ASP A 96 3.19 -2.21 6.53
CA ASP A 96 3.92 -1.22 7.33
C ASP A 96 3.15 0.09 7.38
N VAL A 97 2.60 0.40 8.56
CA VAL A 97 1.89 1.66 8.79
C VAL A 97 2.54 2.47 9.90
N ARG A 98 3.85 2.30 10.07
CA ARG A 98 4.56 3.03 11.13
C ARG A 98 4.51 4.53 10.86
N ASN A 99 4.35 5.28 11.94
CA ASN A 99 4.33 6.75 11.91
C ASN A 99 3.17 7.30 11.09
N CYS A 100 2.09 6.53 10.96
CA CYS A 100 0.89 6.99 10.28
C CYS A 100 -0.04 7.67 11.26
N LYS A 101 -0.93 8.49 10.74
CA LYS A 101 -1.95 9.20 11.51
C LYS A 101 -3.32 8.86 10.95
N GLY A 102 -4.35 9.06 11.75
CA GLY A 102 -5.72 8.90 11.29
C GLY A 102 -6.45 7.73 11.89
N PHE A 103 -5.74 6.88 12.60
CA PHE A 103 -6.37 5.75 13.28
C PHE A 103 -5.68 5.52 14.62
N ASN A 104 -6.32 4.71 15.45
CA ASN A 104 -5.82 4.41 16.79
C ASN A 104 -5.12 3.06 16.78
N LEU A 105 -3.88 3.04 17.25
CA LEU A 105 -3.10 1.81 17.29
C LEU A 105 -3.69 0.76 18.23
N GLY A 106 -4.49 1.19 19.19
CA GLY A 106 -5.14 0.25 20.11
C GLY A 106 -6.50 -0.22 19.64
N ASP A 107 -6.89 0.10 18.42
CA ASP A 107 -8.19 -0.28 17.89
C ASP A 107 -8.29 -1.80 17.74
N ASP A 108 -9.20 -2.42 18.49
CA ASP A 108 -9.30 -3.88 18.50
C ASP A 108 -9.71 -4.44 17.16
N GLU A 109 -10.55 -3.76 16.42
CA GLU A 109 -10.97 -4.25 15.12
C GLU A 109 -9.82 -4.23 14.13
N ILE A 110 -9.03 -3.17 14.17
CA ILE A 110 -7.83 -3.09 13.32
C ILE A 110 -6.88 -4.22 13.64
N LEU A 111 -6.59 -4.42 14.92
CA LEU A 111 -5.66 -5.47 15.32
C LEU A 111 -6.17 -6.86 14.97
N LYS A 112 -7.46 -7.06 15.13
CA LYS A 112 -8.07 -8.34 14.79
C LYS A 112 -7.96 -8.64 13.30
N LEU A 113 -8.26 -7.64 12.47
CA LEU A 113 -8.17 -7.83 11.02
C LEU A 113 -6.73 -7.97 10.56
N ALA A 114 -5.79 -7.33 11.24
CA ALA A 114 -4.38 -7.43 10.88
C ALA A 114 -3.74 -8.72 11.35
N SER A 115 -4.42 -9.49 12.17
CA SER A 115 -3.83 -10.66 12.80
C SER A 115 -3.45 -11.75 11.79
N HIS A 116 -4.05 -11.75 10.59
CA HIS A 116 -3.69 -12.73 9.57
C HIS A 116 -2.42 -12.33 8.81
N ILE A 117 -1.95 -11.10 9.00
CA ILE A 117 -0.76 -10.61 8.31
C ILE A 117 0.46 -11.01 9.11
N LYS A 118 1.40 -11.68 8.48
CA LYS A 118 2.56 -12.22 9.18
C LYS A 118 3.36 -11.12 9.88
N THR A 119 3.56 -10.00 9.21
CA THR A 119 4.30 -8.88 9.79
C THR A 119 3.48 -7.60 9.62
N PHE A 120 2.95 -7.11 10.71
CA PHE A 120 2.20 -5.86 10.73
C PHE A 120 2.99 -4.86 11.59
N GLU A 121 3.60 -3.89 10.93
CA GLU A 121 4.42 -2.87 11.60
C GLU A 121 3.57 -1.66 11.85
N ASP A 122 3.16 -1.45 13.09
CA ASP A 122 2.22 -0.40 13.42
C ASP A 122 2.77 0.68 14.36
N LYS A 123 4.00 0.56 14.82
CA LYS A 123 4.56 1.51 15.76
C LYS A 123 5.69 2.31 15.15
N GLY A 124 5.84 3.52 15.67
CA GLY A 124 6.96 4.34 15.27
C GLY A 124 8.27 3.81 15.83
N LEU A 125 9.34 4.36 15.35
CA LEU A 125 10.66 3.92 15.77
C LEU A 125 10.94 4.24 17.23
N HIS A 126 10.35 5.26 17.68
CA HIS A 126 10.62 5.61 19.04
C HIS A 126 9.73 4.87 19.96
N LEU A 127 9.35 4.78 19.89
CA LEU A 127 8.72 4.57 20.68
C LEU A 127 8.66 4.20 21.61
N THR A 128 8.52 4.44 21.67
CA THR A 128 8.41 4.33 22.32
C THR A 128 8.14 3.84 23.00
N THR A 129 8.03 3.67 23.05
CA THR A 129 7.72 3.18 23.60
C THR A 129 7.43 2.83 24.17
#